data_a28a495d2e75a141f3fd991d4fe847b7
#
_entry.id   a28a495d2e75a141f3fd991d4fe847b7
#
_cell.length_a   1.000
_cell.length_b   1.000
_cell.length_c   1.000
_cell.angle_alpha   90.00
_cell.angle_beta   90.00
_cell.angle_gamma   90.00
#
_symmetry.space_group_name_H-M   'P 1'
#
loop_
_entity.id
_entity.type
_entity.pdbx_description
1 polymer ?
#
loop_
_entity_poly.entity_id
_entity_poly.type
_entity_poly.pdbx_seq_one_letter_code
_entity_poly.pdbx_strand_id
1 'polypeptide(L)'
;MASIMKRGNTYSVRYNYKDHAGKPCKGWETFKTKAEAQERKITVEKELLDGTFLVPDTMTVEEMLYKWIPIQSSKHKWSPKTYTQSVAMVQNLIVPYIGKRKVQDLRTYDIEQFYATLSQTPCGQYVHGEKQELTENQKKRLLSSTSIHEVHTLLKTAFSYAVDWDLIHKSPTPREAPKINTEERTIWDERTMLAALQTIENPALHLAVHMSMILSLREGEILGLQPGDLDFDAADGRGTISVNKALQRADKVALSKIDPTQIYHTFPDRREGSKSSLILKRTKTKKSNRILYMTKPLKEELLAWLEKMKQDEQSAPEKYSNCGQLFRLPDGLPIAPDVLTKWYRMWRAEHPEFEKIVFHGLRHSSATYQLLQSGGDIKSVQGNTGHATATVLMDTYAHTQDKPRLELTEKIEADFYSQDVAGAKPQEPPENKTPVATKITGKMILEAIRQMDAEERRELTRVLFA
;
A
#
# COMPACT_ATOMS: atom_id res chain seq x y z
N MET A 1 47.94 13.99 0.73
CA MET A 1 48.85 12.83 0.54
C MET A 1 48.77 11.92 1.74
N ALA A 2 48.75 10.63 1.51
CA ALA A 2 48.81 9.65 2.60
C ALA A 2 50.24 9.17 2.81
N SER A 3 50.64 8.83 4.06
CA SER A 3 51.95 8.35 4.43
C SER A 3 51.87 7.04 5.20
N ILE A 4 52.87 6.18 5.04
CA ILE A 4 53.00 4.92 5.78
C ILE A 4 54.06 5.08 6.86
N MET A 5 53.76 4.63 8.07
CA MET A 5 54.65 4.62 9.20
C MET A 5 54.71 3.22 9.80
N LYS A 6 55.91 2.68 10.01
CA LYS A 6 56.12 1.41 10.72
C LYS A 6 56.04 1.64 12.24
N ARG A 7 55.26 0.83 12.96
CA ARG A 7 55.14 0.82 14.42
C ARG A 7 55.31 -0.61 14.93
N GLY A 8 56.47 -0.95 15.43
CA GLY A 8 56.77 -2.31 15.84
C GLY A 8 56.59 -3.28 14.69
N ASN A 9 55.69 -4.25 14.87
CA ASN A 9 55.35 -5.28 13.87
C ASN A 9 54.15 -4.89 12.94
N THR A 10 53.68 -3.63 12.99
CA THR A 10 52.54 -3.14 12.20
C THR A 10 52.92 -1.94 11.36
N TYR A 11 52.07 -1.67 10.34
CA TYR A 11 52.22 -0.54 9.43
C TYR A 11 50.97 0.33 9.51
N SER A 12 51.11 1.63 9.79
CA SER A 12 49.98 2.57 9.86
C SER A 12 49.99 3.48 8.64
N VAL A 13 48.83 3.57 7.97
CA VAL A 13 48.57 4.56 6.91
C VAL A 13 47.95 5.78 7.55
N ARG A 14 48.55 6.95 7.33
CA ARG A 14 48.03 8.25 7.81
C ARG A 14 47.63 9.09 6.61
N TYR A 15 46.47 9.75 6.71
CA TYR A 15 45.94 10.61 5.67
C TYR A 15 45.14 11.76 6.27
N ASN A 16 45.08 12.87 5.52
CA ASN A 16 44.26 14.03 5.88
C ASN A 16 43.01 14.02 4.97
N TYR A 17 41.88 14.29 5.55
CA TYR A 17 40.60 14.45 4.84
C TYR A 17 39.82 15.64 5.43
N LYS A 18 38.76 16.06 4.78
CA LYS A 18 37.81 17.04 5.33
C LYS A 18 36.55 16.35 5.74
N ASP A 19 36.00 16.66 6.90
CA ASP A 19 34.70 16.18 7.32
C ASP A 19 33.57 16.84 6.51
N HIS A 20 32.31 16.44 6.75
CA HIS A 20 31.14 17.00 6.07
C HIS A 20 30.95 18.51 6.29
N ALA A 21 31.55 19.09 7.33
CA ALA A 21 31.58 20.53 7.59
C ALA A 21 32.78 21.25 6.93
N GLY A 22 33.63 20.53 6.18
CA GLY A 22 34.83 21.04 5.55
C GLY A 22 36.03 21.22 6.50
N LYS A 23 35.94 20.77 7.75
CA LYS A 23 36.98 20.86 8.75
C LYS A 23 38.09 19.82 8.47
N PRO A 24 39.39 20.22 8.52
CA PRO A 24 40.48 19.28 8.33
C PRO A 24 40.54 18.23 9.44
N CYS A 25 40.54 16.96 9.06
CA CYS A 25 40.64 15.80 9.94
C CYS A 25 41.83 14.92 9.55
N LYS A 26 42.30 14.12 10.50
CA LYS A 26 43.38 13.15 10.30
C LYS A 26 42.82 11.75 10.54
N GLY A 27 42.98 10.87 9.56
CA GLY A 27 42.69 9.45 9.68
C GLY A 27 43.94 8.62 9.76
N TRP A 28 43.84 7.46 10.41
CA TRP A 28 44.88 6.45 10.32
C TRP A 28 44.27 5.06 10.43
N GLU A 29 44.87 4.13 9.72
CA GLU A 29 44.50 2.71 9.73
C GLU A 29 45.77 1.88 9.91
N THR A 30 45.67 0.75 10.64
CA THR A 30 46.83 -0.09 10.97
C THR A 30 46.69 -1.46 10.36
N PHE A 31 47.75 -1.93 9.70
CA PHE A 31 47.80 -3.18 8.95
C PHE A 31 48.94 -4.06 9.46
N LYS A 32 48.82 -5.37 9.27
CA LYS A 32 49.82 -6.38 9.68
C LYS A 32 51.02 -6.36 8.71
N THR A 33 50.77 -6.14 7.43
CA THR A 33 51.78 -6.21 6.38
C THR A 33 51.99 -4.86 5.71
N LYS A 34 53.22 -4.63 5.17
CA LYS A 34 53.52 -3.45 4.39
C LYS A 34 52.74 -3.39 3.09
N ALA A 35 52.45 -4.55 2.48
CA ALA A 35 51.71 -4.63 1.23
C ALA A 35 50.25 -4.13 1.40
N GLU A 36 49.55 -4.59 2.43
CA GLU A 36 48.19 -4.10 2.77
C GLU A 36 48.18 -2.57 3.02
N ALA A 37 49.18 -2.06 3.77
CA ALA A 37 49.29 -0.62 4.02
C ALA A 37 49.54 0.17 2.71
N GLN A 38 50.32 -0.39 1.79
CA GLN A 38 50.60 0.25 0.51
C GLN A 38 49.35 0.28 -0.38
N GLU A 39 48.62 -0.82 -0.46
CA GLU A 39 47.36 -0.92 -1.20
C GLU A 39 46.33 0.07 -0.64
N ARG A 40 46.15 0.12 0.69
CA ARG A 40 45.23 1.08 1.30
C ARG A 40 45.65 2.52 1.10
N LYS A 41 46.96 2.84 1.12
CA LYS A 41 47.46 4.18 0.81
C LYS A 41 47.03 4.60 -0.59
N ILE A 42 47.28 3.78 -1.59
CA ILE A 42 46.91 4.07 -2.99
C ILE A 42 45.40 4.26 -3.12
N THR A 43 44.60 3.39 -2.51
CA THR A 43 43.13 3.46 -2.53
C THR A 43 42.64 4.78 -1.92
N VAL A 44 43.14 5.17 -0.73
CA VAL A 44 42.71 6.41 -0.07
C VAL A 44 43.14 7.65 -0.86
N GLU A 45 44.34 7.65 -1.44
CA GLU A 45 44.80 8.78 -2.27
C GLU A 45 43.93 8.92 -3.52
N LYS A 46 43.54 7.80 -4.15
CA LYS A 46 42.63 7.79 -5.27
C LYS A 46 41.23 8.27 -4.87
N GLU A 47 40.64 7.73 -3.80
CA GLU A 47 39.33 8.12 -3.28
C GLU A 47 39.27 9.62 -2.96
N LEU A 48 40.36 10.18 -2.35
CA LEU A 48 40.43 11.59 -2.05
C LEU A 48 40.59 12.46 -3.30
N LEU A 49 41.31 11.98 -4.32
CA LEU A 49 41.49 12.68 -5.60
C LEU A 49 40.18 12.69 -6.42
N ASP A 50 39.49 11.54 -6.48
CA ASP A 50 38.25 11.34 -7.24
C ASP A 50 37.03 11.92 -6.49
N GLY A 51 37.21 12.42 -5.25
CA GLY A 51 36.13 12.92 -4.40
C GLY A 51 35.15 11.83 -3.90
N THR A 52 35.56 10.55 -3.97
CA THR A 52 34.77 9.40 -3.54
C THR A 52 35.15 8.90 -2.14
N PHE A 53 36.02 9.63 -1.41
CA PHE A 53 36.41 9.24 -0.08
C PHE A 53 35.26 9.30 0.90
N LEU A 54 34.95 8.14 1.51
CA LEU A 54 33.89 8.05 2.51
C LEU A 54 34.44 8.57 3.86
N VAL A 55 33.85 9.67 4.31
CA VAL A 55 34.19 10.23 5.62
C VAL A 55 33.77 9.24 6.71
N PRO A 56 34.73 8.84 7.62
CA PRO A 56 34.36 7.97 8.73
C PRO A 56 33.24 8.59 9.57
N ASP A 57 32.13 7.89 9.71
CA ASP A 57 30.96 8.32 10.46
C ASP A 57 30.61 7.29 11.53
N THR A 58 30.13 7.75 12.66
CA THR A 58 29.71 6.90 13.78
C THR A 58 28.20 6.76 13.84
N MET A 59 27.47 7.36 12.88
CA MET A 59 26.00 7.32 12.82
C MET A 59 25.48 5.92 12.87
N THR A 60 24.59 5.66 13.80
CA THR A 60 23.90 4.39 13.95
C THR A 60 22.72 4.29 12.99
N VAL A 61 22.25 3.07 12.77
CA VAL A 61 21.03 2.81 11.97
C VAL A 61 19.82 3.54 12.57
N GLU A 62 19.72 3.53 13.90
CA GLU A 62 18.65 4.24 14.61
C GLU A 62 18.67 5.74 14.32
N GLU A 63 19.81 6.39 14.51
CA GLU A 63 19.98 7.83 14.25
C GLU A 63 19.68 8.18 12.79
N MET A 64 20.16 7.38 11.85
CA MET A 64 19.89 7.55 10.41
C MET A 64 18.38 7.47 10.12
N LEU A 65 17.69 6.45 10.64
CA LEU A 65 16.26 6.25 10.39
C LEU A 65 15.43 7.40 10.98
N TYR A 66 15.74 7.87 12.20
CA TYR A 66 15.02 9.01 12.77
C TYR A 66 15.29 10.34 12.07
N LYS A 67 16.44 10.51 11.44
CA LYS A 67 16.71 11.67 10.55
C LYS A 67 15.97 11.53 9.21
N TRP A 68 15.88 10.31 8.67
CA TRP A 68 15.26 10.02 7.38
C TRP A 68 13.74 10.13 7.39
N ILE A 69 13.05 9.64 8.43
CA ILE A 69 11.58 9.64 8.51
C ILE A 69 10.94 11.01 8.25
N PRO A 70 11.36 12.12 8.91
CA PRO A 70 10.78 13.44 8.66
C PRO A 70 10.97 13.91 7.21
N ILE A 71 12.13 13.67 6.63
CA ILE A 71 12.44 14.05 5.25
C ILE A 71 11.57 13.28 4.29
N GLN A 72 11.50 11.97 4.45
CA GLN A 72 10.72 11.08 3.60
C GLN A 72 9.22 11.36 3.72
N SER A 73 8.72 11.59 4.93
CA SER A 73 7.30 11.88 5.16
C SER A 73 6.86 13.19 4.51
N SER A 74 7.70 14.23 4.57
CA SER A 74 7.45 15.53 3.94
C SER A 74 7.53 15.42 2.42
N LYS A 75 8.61 14.84 1.86
CA LYS A 75 8.84 14.70 0.43
C LYS A 75 7.72 13.92 -0.29
N HIS A 76 7.25 12.83 0.32
CA HIS A 76 6.24 11.95 -0.26
C HIS A 76 4.83 12.16 0.31
N LYS A 77 4.61 13.22 1.09
CA LYS A 77 3.32 13.56 1.68
C LYS A 77 2.63 12.36 2.32
N TRP A 78 3.33 11.70 3.24
CA TRP A 78 2.82 10.50 3.88
C TRP A 78 1.46 10.73 4.53
N SER A 79 0.60 9.72 4.47
CA SER A 79 -0.63 9.71 5.25
C SER A 79 -0.31 9.50 6.74
N PRO A 80 -1.18 9.93 7.69
CA PRO A 80 -0.98 9.68 9.12
C PRO A 80 -0.72 8.20 9.41
N LYS A 81 -1.48 7.30 8.77
CA LYS A 81 -1.31 5.85 8.93
C LYS A 81 0.07 5.38 8.46
N THR A 82 0.54 5.86 7.31
CA THR A 82 1.87 5.51 6.78
C THR A 82 2.97 5.97 7.75
N TYR A 83 2.86 7.20 8.28
CA TYR A 83 3.80 7.72 9.26
C TYR A 83 3.84 6.85 10.52
N THR A 84 2.68 6.60 11.14
CA THR A 84 2.57 5.78 12.37
C THR A 84 3.10 4.36 12.13
N GLN A 85 2.77 3.72 11.00
CA GLN A 85 3.26 2.37 10.68
C GLN A 85 4.77 2.35 10.47
N SER A 86 5.34 3.33 9.76
CA SER A 86 6.79 3.40 9.54
C SER A 86 7.54 3.63 10.84
N VAL A 87 7.07 4.53 11.70
CA VAL A 87 7.66 4.75 13.03
C VAL A 87 7.58 3.50 13.89
N ALA A 88 6.41 2.86 13.96
CA ALA A 88 6.24 1.62 14.72
C ALA A 88 7.14 0.48 14.19
N MET A 89 7.31 0.38 12.88
CA MET A 89 8.19 -0.61 12.25
C MET A 89 9.66 -0.34 12.63
N VAL A 90 10.09 0.91 12.61
CA VAL A 90 11.44 1.29 13.04
C VAL A 90 11.64 0.97 14.53
N GLN A 91 10.73 1.40 15.39
CA GLN A 91 10.84 1.22 16.85
C GLN A 91 10.75 -0.24 17.28
N ASN A 92 9.87 -1.02 16.67
CA ASN A 92 9.52 -2.33 17.17
C ASN A 92 10.22 -3.48 16.43
N LEU A 93 10.58 -3.28 15.14
CA LEU A 93 11.13 -4.34 14.30
C LEU A 93 12.57 -4.09 13.85
N ILE A 94 13.08 -2.85 13.84
CA ILE A 94 14.42 -2.56 13.33
C ILE A 94 15.38 -2.19 14.46
N VAL A 95 15.05 -1.17 15.24
CA VAL A 95 15.93 -0.64 16.29
C VAL A 95 16.34 -1.69 17.33
N PRO A 96 15.44 -2.58 17.81
CA PRO A 96 15.83 -3.59 18.80
C PRO A 96 16.90 -4.57 18.34
N TYR A 97 17.06 -4.76 17.03
CA TYR A 97 17.96 -5.77 16.46
C TYR A 97 19.24 -5.17 15.87
N ILE A 98 19.10 -4.11 15.07
CA ILE A 98 20.23 -3.52 14.33
C ILE A 98 20.42 -2.02 14.60
N GLY A 99 19.56 -1.39 15.41
CA GLY A 99 19.54 0.06 15.63
C GLY A 99 20.89 0.62 16.13
N LYS A 100 21.57 -0.10 17.02
CA LYS A 100 22.85 0.33 17.61
C LYS A 100 24.08 0.11 16.70
N ARG A 101 23.92 -0.60 15.58
CA ARG A 101 25.02 -0.81 14.64
C ARG A 101 25.29 0.45 13.84
N LYS A 102 26.55 0.72 13.55
CA LYS A 102 26.93 1.81 12.65
C LYS A 102 26.47 1.50 11.23
N VAL A 103 26.01 2.52 10.52
CA VAL A 103 25.56 2.38 9.13
C VAL A 103 26.69 1.89 8.23
N GLN A 104 27.91 2.39 8.45
CA GLN A 104 29.09 2.02 7.66
C GLN A 104 29.58 0.57 7.88
N ASP A 105 29.24 -0.04 9.02
CA ASP A 105 29.67 -1.41 9.37
C ASP A 105 28.73 -2.48 8.86
N LEU A 106 27.56 -2.11 8.32
CA LEU A 106 26.56 -3.05 7.86
C LEU A 106 26.88 -3.63 6.48
N ARG A 107 26.81 -4.96 6.40
CA ARG A 107 26.95 -5.71 5.15
C ARG A 107 25.62 -6.36 4.78
N THR A 108 25.48 -6.77 3.53
CA THR A 108 24.27 -7.47 3.03
C THR A 108 23.97 -8.72 3.87
N TYR A 109 24.99 -9.50 4.22
CA TYR A 109 24.85 -10.67 5.09
C TYR A 109 24.19 -10.34 6.45
N ASP A 110 24.54 -9.22 7.06
CA ASP A 110 23.96 -8.78 8.34
C ASP A 110 22.46 -8.52 8.23
N ILE A 111 22.03 -7.93 7.10
CA ILE A 111 20.62 -7.69 6.83
C ILE A 111 19.87 -8.99 6.52
N GLU A 112 20.48 -9.94 5.84
CA GLU A 112 19.89 -11.27 5.61
C GLU A 112 19.71 -12.04 6.93
N GLN A 113 20.71 -12.02 7.82
CA GLN A 113 20.60 -12.59 9.16
C GLN A 113 19.51 -11.89 10.00
N PHE A 114 19.39 -10.58 9.87
CA PHE A 114 18.33 -9.82 10.51
C PHE A 114 16.94 -10.28 10.02
N TYR A 115 16.72 -10.48 8.72
CA TYR A 115 15.45 -11.04 8.21
C TYR A 115 15.17 -12.45 8.69
N ALA A 116 16.21 -13.30 8.75
CA ALA A 116 16.08 -14.64 9.33
C ALA A 116 15.66 -14.58 10.81
N THR A 117 16.19 -13.61 11.57
CA THR A 117 15.78 -13.38 12.96
C THR A 117 14.33 -12.91 13.04
N LEU A 118 13.91 -11.96 12.19
CA LEU A 118 12.53 -11.50 12.16
C LEU A 118 11.53 -12.61 11.85
N SER A 119 11.89 -13.55 10.99
CA SER A 119 11.00 -14.68 10.64
C SER A 119 10.70 -15.62 11.82
N GLN A 120 11.54 -15.59 12.84
CA GLN A 120 11.37 -16.35 14.09
C GLN A 120 10.87 -15.48 15.25
N THR A 121 10.63 -14.18 14.99
CA THR A 121 10.22 -13.24 16.02
C THR A 121 8.70 -13.29 16.23
N PRO A 122 8.22 -13.43 17.47
CA PRO A 122 6.81 -13.33 17.79
C PRO A 122 6.23 -11.95 17.46
N CYS A 123 5.00 -11.93 16.95
CA CYS A 123 4.27 -10.69 16.72
C CYS A 123 4.00 -9.97 18.06
N GLY A 124 4.36 -8.68 18.14
CA GLY A 124 4.22 -7.90 19.38
C GLY A 124 5.35 -8.10 20.39
N GLN A 125 6.48 -8.71 20.00
CA GLN A 125 7.67 -8.87 20.86
C GLN A 125 8.21 -7.53 21.38
N TYR A 126 8.04 -6.47 20.63
CA TYR A 126 8.36 -5.10 21.04
C TYR A 126 7.17 -4.18 20.76
N VAL A 127 6.91 -3.26 21.70
CA VAL A 127 5.90 -2.21 21.57
C VAL A 127 6.54 -0.90 22.03
N HIS A 128 6.51 0.13 21.18
CA HIS A 128 7.19 1.41 21.41
C HIS A 128 8.71 1.24 21.71
N GLY A 129 9.34 0.22 21.13
CA GLY A 129 10.75 -0.10 21.36
C GLY A 129 11.03 -0.93 22.62
N GLU A 130 10.04 -1.14 23.48
CA GLU A 130 10.17 -1.91 24.73
C GLU A 130 9.79 -3.37 24.52
N LYS A 131 10.62 -4.28 25.03
CA LYS A 131 10.37 -5.72 24.99
C LYS A 131 9.18 -6.09 25.87
N GLN A 132 8.25 -6.85 25.31
CA GLN A 132 7.04 -7.30 26.00
C GLN A 132 7.17 -8.71 26.53
N GLU A 133 6.56 -9.00 27.65
CA GLU A 133 6.32 -10.34 28.12
C GLU A 133 5.12 -10.94 27.37
N LEU A 134 5.37 -11.99 26.59
CA LEU A 134 4.36 -12.65 25.78
C LEU A 134 3.89 -13.95 26.44
N THR A 135 2.59 -14.20 26.38
CA THR A 135 2.03 -15.51 26.74
C THR A 135 2.47 -16.59 25.73
N GLU A 136 2.39 -17.85 26.11
CA GLU A 136 2.79 -18.97 25.23
C GLU A 136 2.02 -18.99 23.90
N ASN A 137 0.75 -18.60 23.89
CA ASN A 137 -0.05 -18.50 22.67
C ASN A 137 0.39 -17.32 21.77
N GLN A 138 0.81 -16.21 22.38
CA GLN A 138 1.34 -15.06 21.64
C GLN A 138 2.72 -15.35 21.02
N LYS A 139 3.58 -16.12 21.72
CA LYS A 139 4.90 -16.55 21.22
C LYS A 139 4.79 -17.41 19.95
N LYS A 140 3.71 -18.18 19.80
CA LYS A 140 3.46 -19.01 18.60
C LYS A 140 3.09 -18.18 17.36
N ARG A 141 2.66 -16.94 17.53
CA ARG A 141 2.27 -16.07 16.42
C ARG A 141 3.48 -15.27 15.93
N LEU A 142 4.18 -15.80 14.95
CA LEU A 142 5.34 -15.15 14.35
C LEU A 142 4.95 -13.99 13.43
N LEU A 143 5.93 -13.13 13.13
CA LEU A 143 5.78 -12.07 12.16
C LEU A 143 5.45 -12.65 10.77
N SER A 144 4.51 -12.02 10.07
CA SER A 144 4.15 -12.44 8.72
C SER A 144 5.25 -12.10 7.71
N SER A 145 5.35 -12.90 6.65
CA SER A 145 6.23 -12.61 5.52
C SER A 145 5.99 -11.23 4.92
N THR A 146 4.74 -10.77 4.89
CA THR A 146 4.36 -9.41 4.47
C THR A 146 5.01 -8.35 5.36
N SER A 147 5.01 -8.51 6.69
CA SER A 147 5.64 -7.55 7.61
C SER A 147 7.15 -7.46 7.38
N ILE A 148 7.81 -8.61 7.11
CA ILE A 148 9.25 -8.64 6.82
C ILE A 148 9.54 -7.98 5.47
N HIS A 149 8.69 -8.17 4.48
CA HIS A 149 8.78 -7.50 3.18
C HIS A 149 8.62 -5.98 3.30
N GLU A 150 7.71 -5.51 4.16
CA GLU A 150 7.53 -4.08 4.45
C GLU A 150 8.76 -3.49 5.13
N VAL A 151 9.38 -4.22 6.07
CA VAL A 151 10.67 -3.84 6.68
C VAL A 151 11.76 -3.73 5.62
N HIS A 152 11.87 -4.69 4.70
CA HIS A 152 12.83 -4.63 3.60
C HIS A 152 12.60 -3.38 2.73
N THR A 153 11.36 -3.10 2.35
CA THR A 153 11.00 -1.95 1.51
C THR A 153 11.38 -0.62 2.20
N LEU A 154 11.14 -0.52 3.51
CA LEU A 154 11.52 0.64 4.31
C LEU A 154 13.04 0.80 4.35
N LEU A 155 13.77 -0.26 4.71
CA LEU A 155 15.24 -0.23 4.79
C LEU A 155 15.88 0.05 3.43
N LYS A 156 15.37 -0.55 2.35
CA LYS A 156 15.87 -0.30 0.99
C LYS A 156 15.79 1.18 0.64
N THR A 157 14.67 1.82 0.97
CA THR A 157 14.49 3.25 0.73
C THR A 157 15.40 4.08 1.64
N ALA A 158 15.48 3.76 2.94
CA ALA A 158 16.31 4.50 3.89
C ALA A 158 17.82 4.39 3.57
N PHE A 159 18.29 3.21 3.22
CA PHE A 159 19.70 3.04 2.83
C PHE A 159 20.04 3.62 1.46
N SER A 160 19.05 3.79 0.56
CA SER A 160 19.26 4.60 -0.64
C SER A 160 19.58 6.04 -0.29
N TYR A 161 18.86 6.62 0.69
CA TYR A 161 19.21 7.95 1.22
C TYR A 161 20.55 7.98 1.95
N ALA A 162 20.95 6.90 2.63
CA ALA A 162 22.29 6.83 3.24
C ALA A 162 23.39 6.89 2.17
N VAL A 163 23.16 6.34 0.97
CA VAL A 163 24.05 6.51 -0.19
C VAL A 163 23.99 7.95 -0.70
N ASP A 164 22.82 8.53 -0.87
CA ASP A 164 22.64 9.93 -1.32
C ASP A 164 23.23 10.96 -0.32
N TRP A 165 23.38 10.59 0.96
CA TRP A 165 23.98 11.39 2.01
C TRP A 165 25.49 11.13 2.18
N ASP A 166 26.09 10.37 1.30
CA ASP A 166 27.51 9.99 1.36
C ASP A 166 27.93 9.30 2.67
N LEU A 167 26.99 8.63 3.34
CA LEU A 167 27.27 7.84 4.54
C LEU A 167 27.86 6.47 4.20
N ILE A 168 27.44 5.89 3.07
CA ILE A 168 27.90 4.59 2.55
C ILE A 168 27.97 4.63 1.02
N HIS A 169 28.90 3.88 0.43
CA HIS A 169 28.99 3.78 -1.03
C HIS A 169 27.89 2.92 -1.66
N LYS A 170 27.40 1.94 -0.94
CA LYS A 170 26.43 0.96 -1.45
C LYS A 170 25.45 0.56 -0.35
N SER A 171 24.17 0.47 -0.71
CA SER A 171 23.15 -0.05 0.21
C SER A 171 23.45 -1.48 0.65
N PRO A 172 23.39 -1.78 1.95
CA PRO A 172 23.55 -3.13 2.49
C PRO A 172 22.29 -4.00 2.30
N THR A 173 21.15 -3.43 1.85
CA THR A 173 19.94 -4.23 1.65
C THR A 173 20.10 -5.23 0.50
N PRO A 174 19.65 -6.48 0.65
CA PRO A 174 19.64 -7.45 -0.43
C PRO A 174 18.89 -6.92 -1.67
N ARG A 175 19.31 -7.37 -2.85
CA ARG A 175 18.66 -6.97 -4.12
C ARG A 175 17.23 -7.46 -4.18
N GLU A 176 17.03 -8.71 -3.75
CA GLU A 176 15.72 -9.36 -3.72
C GLU A 176 15.08 -9.20 -2.34
N ALA A 177 13.81 -8.83 -2.35
CA ALA A 177 13.01 -8.75 -1.15
C ALA A 177 12.63 -10.17 -0.66
N PRO A 178 12.45 -10.38 0.65
CA PRO A 178 11.89 -11.62 1.17
C PRO A 178 10.55 -11.94 0.49
N LYS A 179 10.36 -13.21 0.10
CA LYS A 179 9.13 -13.66 -0.56
C LYS A 179 7.92 -13.49 0.37
N ILE A 180 6.82 -13.04 -0.19
CA ILE A 180 5.54 -12.96 0.52
C ILE A 180 4.82 -14.29 0.30
N ASN A 181 4.51 -14.98 1.40
CA ASN A 181 3.61 -16.12 1.37
C ASN A 181 2.19 -15.57 1.52
N THR A 182 1.44 -15.53 0.43
CA THR A 182 0.03 -15.13 0.45
C THR A 182 -0.83 -16.39 0.55
N GLU A 183 -1.64 -16.48 1.59
CA GLU A 183 -2.75 -17.43 1.62
C GLU A 183 -3.84 -16.94 0.68
N GLU A 184 -4.55 -17.87 0.04
CA GLU A 184 -5.72 -17.55 -0.77
C GLU A 184 -6.77 -16.86 0.09
N ARG A 185 -7.33 -15.79 -0.45
CA ARG A 185 -8.35 -15.01 0.28
C ARG A 185 -9.71 -15.65 0.05
N THR A 186 -10.39 -15.96 1.12
CA THR A 186 -11.80 -16.34 1.08
C THR A 186 -12.62 -15.22 0.44
N ILE A 187 -13.46 -15.58 -0.51
CA ILE A 187 -14.38 -14.70 -1.23
C ILE A 187 -15.79 -15.30 -1.11
N TRP A 188 -16.77 -14.50 -0.74
CA TRP A 188 -18.16 -14.90 -0.74
C TRP A 188 -18.77 -14.76 -2.14
N ASP A 189 -19.53 -15.76 -2.55
CA ASP A 189 -20.36 -15.69 -3.74
C ASP A 189 -21.61 -14.80 -3.52
N GLU A 190 -22.39 -14.56 -4.56
CA GLU A 190 -23.57 -13.71 -4.51
C GLU A 190 -24.65 -14.23 -3.54
N ARG A 191 -24.81 -15.55 -3.44
CA ARG A 191 -25.80 -16.19 -2.55
C ARG A 191 -25.40 -16.01 -1.09
N THR A 192 -24.14 -16.23 -0.78
CA THR A 192 -23.58 -16.03 0.55
C THR A 192 -23.66 -14.55 0.95
N MET A 193 -23.32 -13.62 0.04
CA MET A 193 -23.44 -12.19 0.29
C MET A 193 -24.88 -11.78 0.61
N LEU A 194 -25.85 -12.25 -0.17
CA LEU A 194 -27.27 -11.94 0.03
C LEU A 194 -27.79 -12.54 1.35
N ALA A 195 -27.48 -13.82 1.61
CA ALA A 195 -27.89 -14.51 2.84
C ALA A 195 -27.31 -13.80 4.08
N ALA A 196 -26.02 -13.45 4.06
CA ALA A 196 -25.36 -12.72 5.14
C ALA A 196 -26.00 -11.35 5.38
N LEU A 197 -26.33 -10.61 4.32
CA LEU A 197 -26.97 -9.30 4.45
C LEU A 197 -28.32 -9.41 5.16
N GLN A 198 -29.11 -10.44 4.89
CA GLN A 198 -30.42 -10.65 5.49
C GLN A 198 -30.41 -10.96 6.99
N THR A 199 -29.26 -11.36 7.55
CA THR A 199 -29.12 -11.68 8.98
C THR A 199 -28.63 -10.50 9.83
N ILE A 200 -28.25 -9.38 9.22
CA ILE A 200 -27.70 -8.23 9.95
C ILE A 200 -28.86 -7.36 10.46
N GLU A 201 -29.09 -7.37 11.76
CA GLU A 201 -30.17 -6.60 12.40
C GLU A 201 -29.79 -5.13 12.65
N ASN A 202 -28.50 -4.82 12.90
CA ASN A 202 -28.06 -3.44 13.15
C ASN A 202 -28.16 -2.62 11.86
N PRO A 203 -29.00 -1.58 11.77
CA PRO A 203 -29.25 -0.86 10.51
C PRO A 203 -28.02 -0.16 9.95
N ALA A 204 -27.15 0.39 10.81
CA ALA A 204 -25.91 1.04 10.37
C ALA A 204 -24.91 0.03 9.81
N LEU A 205 -24.80 -1.14 10.45
CA LEU A 205 -23.95 -2.23 9.97
C LEU A 205 -24.48 -2.81 8.67
N HIS A 206 -25.80 -3.04 8.60
CA HIS A 206 -26.49 -3.55 7.41
C HIS A 206 -26.21 -2.65 6.20
N LEU A 207 -26.49 -1.36 6.31
CA LEU A 207 -26.22 -0.39 5.25
C LEU A 207 -24.74 -0.34 4.86
N ALA A 208 -23.82 -0.35 5.83
CA ALA A 208 -22.38 -0.33 5.55
C ALA A 208 -21.91 -1.60 4.81
N VAL A 209 -22.41 -2.78 5.20
CA VAL A 209 -22.13 -4.06 4.55
C VAL A 209 -22.74 -4.08 3.14
N HIS A 210 -24.00 -3.65 2.99
CA HIS A 210 -24.66 -3.53 1.69
C HIS A 210 -23.87 -2.64 0.72
N MET A 211 -23.45 -1.45 1.16
CA MET A 211 -22.63 -0.55 0.34
C MET A 211 -21.27 -1.17 -0.03
N SER A 212 -20.64 -1.90 0.90
CA SER A 212 -19.38 -2.58 0.61
C SER A 212 -19.55 -3.70 -0.41
N MET A 213 -20.63 -4.49 -0.32
CA MET A 213 -20.94 -5.62 -1.21
C MET A 213 -21.36 -5.19 -2.61
N ILE A 214 -22.13 -4.11 -2.75
CA ILE A 214 -22.67 -3.71 -4.06
C ILE A 214 -21.78 -2.68 -4.76
N LEU A 215 -21.20 -1.74 -4.01
CA LEU A 215 -20.42 -0.65 -4.58
C LEU A 215 -18.91 -0.81 -4.38
N SER A 216 -18.47 -1.91 -3.79
CA SER A 216 -17.04 -2.15 -3.48
C SER A 216 -16.39 -1.01 -2.68
N LEU A 217 -17.13 -0.32 -1.81
CA LEU A 217 -16.61 0.77 -1.00
C LEU A 217 -15.70 0.25 0.12
N ARG A 218 -14.65 1.03 0.42
CA ARG A 218 -13.81 0.78 1.60
C ARG A 218 -14.53 1.26 2.86
N GLU A 219 -14.30 0.61 3.99
CA GLU A 219 -14.85 1.01 5.29
C GLU A 219 -14.70 2.52 5.56
N GLY A 220 -13.50 3.05 5.38
CA GLY A 220 -13.27 4.49 5.59
C GLY A 220 -13.96 5.40 4.57
N GLU A 221 -14.19 4.95 3.34
CA GLU A 221 -14.98 5.66 2.33
C GLU A 221 -16.45 5.71 2.74
N ILE A 222 -17.03 4.58 3.16
CA ILE A 222 -18.41 4.47 3.65
C ILE A 222 -18.63 5.43 4.83
N LEU A 223 -17.79 5.33 5.86
CA LEU A 223 -17.90 6.16 7.05
C LEU A 223 -17.57 7.65 6.79
N GLY A 224 -16.86 7.94 5.71
CA GLY A 224 -16.53 9.30 5.28
C GLY A 224 -17.63 10.00 4.51
N LEU A 225 -18.69 9.30 4.11
CA LEU A 225 -19.81 9.90 3.38
C LEU A 225 -20.59 10.89 4.23
N GLN A 226 -21.08 11.92 3.57
CA GLN A 226 -21.96 12.96 4.12
C GLN A 226 -23.27 12.96 3.33
N PRO A 227 -24.41 13.42 3.87
CA PRO A 227 -25.66 13.52 3.13
C PRO A 227 -25.53 14.26 1.80
N GLY A 228 -24.69 15.29 1.74
CA GLY A 228 -24.43 16.05 0.50
C GLY A 228 -23.61 15.32 -0.57
N ASP A 229 -23.10 14.10 -0.28
CA ASP A 229 -22.45 13.24 -1.28
C ASP A 229 -23.46 12.37 -2.04
N LEU A 230 -24.74 12.40 -1.65
CA LEU A 230 -25.83 11.63 -2.23
C LEU A 230 -26.68 12.56 -3.10
N ASP A 231 -26.90 12.17 -4.34
CA ASP A 231 -27.83 12.83 -5.25
C ASP A 231 -28.84 11.77 -5.72
N PHE A 232 -30.07 11.82 -5.23
CA PHE A 232 -31.12 10.84 -5.50
C PHE A 232 -31.82 11.06 -6.83
N ASP A 233 -31.70 12.23 -7.45
CA ASP A 233 -32.36 12.59 -8.70
C ASP A 233 -31.44 12.40 -9.92
N ALA A 234 -30.14 12.32 -9.69
CA ALA A 234 -29.16 12.08 -10.75
C ALA A 234 -29.39 10.75 -11.49
N ALA A 235 -28.88 10.68 -12.72
CA ALA A 235 -28.91 9.48 -13.57
C ALA A 235 -30.34 8.93 -13.77
N ASP A 236 -31.25 9.79 -14.23
CA ASP A 236 -32.67 9.45 -14.50
C ASP A 236 -33.37 8.86 -13.27
N GLY A 237 -33.10 9.41 -12.10
CA GLY A 237 -33.69 8.99 -10.83
C GLY A 237 -33.10 7.73 -10.21
N ARG A 238 -32.03 7.14 -10.77
CA ARG A 238 -31.27 6.04 -10.11
C ARG A 238 -30.61 6.50 -8.84
N GLY A 239 -30.02 7.69 -8.87
CA GLY A 239 -29.24 8.25 -7.81
C GLY A 239 -27.73 7.93 -7.91
N THR A 240 -26.92 8.86 -7.40
CA THR A 240 -25.46 8.74 -7.40
C THR A 240 -24.86 9.02 -6.02
N ILE A 241 -23.66 8.48 -5.81
CA ILE A 241 -22.83 8.67 -4.61
C ILE A 241 -21.47 9.19 -5.03
N SER A 242 -21.08 10.35 -4.52
CA SER A 242 -19.76 10.95 -4.74
C SER A 242 -18.76 10.48 -3.68
N VAL A 243 -17.76 9.70 -4.08
CA VAL A 243 -16.71 9.19 -3.18
C VAL A 243 -15.43 10.00 -3.37
N ASN A 244 -15.11 10.88 -2.42
CA ASN A 244 -13.96 11.79 -2.50
C ASN A 244 -13.22 11.97 -1.17
N LYS A 245 -13.72 11.37 -0.09
CA LYS A 245 -13.19 11.48 1.26
C LYS A 245 -13.26 10.14 2.00
N ALA A 246 -12.55 10.05 3.12
CA ALA A 246 -12.56 8.87 3.97
C ALA A 246 -12.39 9.25 5.44
N LEU A 247 -13.13 8.59 6.31
CA LEU A 247 -12.99 8.69 7.75
C LEU A 247 -11.88 7.73 8.23
N GLN A 248 -11.00 8.21 9.09
CA GLN A 248 -9.89 7.43 9.63
C GLN A 248 -9.56 7.87 11.05
N ARG A 249 -9.21 6.90 11.92
CA ARG A 249 -8.54 7.21 13.19
C ARG A 249 -7.05 7.41 12.94
N ALA A 250 -6.48 8.48 13.49
CA ALA A 250 -5.08 8.84 13.30
C ALA A 250 -4.43 9.24 14.62
N ASP A 251 -3.18 8.84 14.80
CA ASP A 251 -2.35 9.25 15.93
C ASP A 251 -2.08 10.75 15.88
N LYS A 252 -2.17 11.44 17.05
CA LYS A 252 -1.99 12.90 17.16
C LYS A 252 -0.57 13.35 16.83
N VAL A 253 0.43 12.52 17.17
CA VAL A 253 1.82 12.82 16.82
C VAL A 253 2.00 12.75 15.30
N ALA A 254 1.41 11.73 14.65
CA ALA A 254 1.44 11.64 13.19
C ALA A 254 0.74 12.84 12.54
N LEU A 255 -0.41 13.28 13.09
CA LEU A 255 -1.13 14.46 12.58
C LEU A 255 -0.29 15.74 12.61
N SER A 256 0.55 15.93 13.63
CA SER A 256 1.44 17.09 13.72
C SER A 256 2.62 17.07 12.76
N LYS A 257 2.89 15.93 12.10
CA LYS A 257 4.06 15.71 11.22
C LYS A 257 3.73 15.57 9.75
N ILE A 258 2.46 15.58 9.39
CA ILE A 258 2.00 15.45 8.01
C ILE A 258 1.47 16.78 7.45
N ASP A 259 1.27 16.82 6.13
CA ASP A 259 0.66 17.96 5.45
C ASP A 259 -0.82 18.13 5.88
N PRO A 260 -1.17 19.23 6.58
CA PRO A 260 -2.53 19.46 7.08
C PRO A 260 -3.56 19.60 5.96
N THR A 261 -3.16 19.93 4.73
CA THR A 261 -4.07 20.08 3.57
C THR A 261 -4.74 18.78 3.14
N GLN A 262 -4.26 17.64 3.64
CA GLN A 262 -4.89 16.33 3.44
C GLN A 262 -6.12 16.10 4.32
N ILE A 263 -6.31 16.93 5.36
CA ILE A 263 -7.37 16.76 6.37
C ILE A 263 -8.45 17.80 6.14
N TYR A 264 -9.70 17.36 5.96
CA TYR A 264 -10.84 18.23 5.86
C TYR A 264 -11.37 18.65 7.23
N HIS A 265 -11.40 17.69 8.18
CA HIS A 265 -11.95 17.91 9.51
C HIS A 265 -11.34 16.96 10.52
N THR A 266 -11.15 17.44 11.76
CA THR A 266 -10.78 16.64 12.91
C THR A 266 -11.92 16.67 13.91
N PHE A 267 -12.47 15.51 14.23
CA PHE A 267 -13.59 15.41 15.17
C PHE A 267 -13.10 15.50 16.61
N PRO A 268 -13.93 16.04 17.51
CA PRO A 268 -13.63 16.06 18.93
C PRO A 268 -13.38 14.65 19.49
N ASP A 269 -12.45 14.57 20.43
CA ASP A 269 -12.16 13.30 21.08
C ASP A 269 -13.28 12.94 22.05
N ARG A 270 -13.72 11.68 22.03
CA ARG A 270 -14.72 11.16 22.97
C ARG A 270 -14.21 10.99 24.40
N ARG A 271 -12.89 10.88 24.55
CA ARG A 271 -12.22 10.70 25.85
C ARG A 271 -11.10 11.70 25.96
N GLU A 272 -11.06 12.39 27.07
CA GLU A 272 -9.93 13.26 27.40
C GLU A 272 -8.63 12.44 27.45
N GLY A 273 -7.52 13.03 27.00
CA GLY A 273 -6.22 12.35 26.96
C GLY A 273 -6.06 11.29 25.84
N SER A 274 -7.01 11.20 24.89
CA SER A 274 -6.86 10.29 23.74
C SER A 274 -5.59 10.58 22.95
N LYS A 275 -4.80 9.54 22.66
CA LYS A 275 -3.59 9.62 21.80
C LYS A 275 -3.90 9.71 20.31
N SER A 276 -5.15 9.47 19.91
CA SER A 276 -5.59 9.47 18.52
C SER A 276 -6.90 10.25 18.37
N SER A 277 -7.09 10.90 17.23
CA SER A 277 -8.31 11.59 16.85
C SER A 277 -8.93 10.98 15.60
N LEU A 278 -10.24 11.13 15.46
CA LEU A 278 -10.96 10.76 14.26
C LEU A 278 -10.87 11.92 13.26
N ILE A 279 -10.47 11.63 12.03
CA ILE A 279 -10.28 12.63 10.98
C ILE A 279 -11.05 12.27 9.72
N LEU A 280 -11.61 13.28 9.08
CA LEU A 280 -12.10 13.21 7.70
C LEU A 280 -11.01 13.72 6.78
N LYS A 281 -10.56 12.90 5.85
CA LYS A 281 -9.44 13.21 4.97
C LYS A 281 -9.76 12.98 3.50
N ARG A 282 -8.96 13.57 2.62
CA ARG A 282 -8.99 13.27 1.18
C ARG A 282 -8.68 11.80 0.91
N THR A 283 -9.23 11.27 -0.16
CA THR A 283 -8.81 9.97 -0.69
C THR A 283 -7.35 10.01 -1.14
N LYS A 284 -6.67 8.86 -1.11
CA LYS A 284 -5.21 8.76 -1.32
C LYS A 284 -4.76 9.24 -2.71
N THR A 285 -5.59 9.06 -3.74
CA THR A 285 -5.27 9.39 -5.14
C THR A 285 -6.45 10.08 -5.82
N LYS A 286 -6.18 10.89 -6.84
CA LYS A 286 -7.23 11.48 -7.68
C LYS A 286 -8.13 10.41 -8.33
N LYS A 287 -7.58 9.26 -8.69
CA LYS A 287 -8.33 8.10 -9.23
C LYS A 287 -9.29 7.47 -8.23
N SER A 288 -9.11 7.71 -6.93
CA SER A 288 -10.05 7.25 -5.90
C SER A 288 -11.32 8.10 -5.84
N ASN A 289 -11.30 9.33 -6.38
CA ASN A 289 -12.50 10.15 -6.52
C ASN A 289 -13.34 9.59 -7.67
N ARG A 290 -14.56 9.21 -7.37
CA ARG A 290 -15.44 8.58 -8.33
C ARG A 290 -16.91 8.82 -7.97
N ILE A 291 -17.76 8.72 -8.97
CA ILE A 291 -19.21 8.73 -8.82
C ILE A 291 -19.69 7.28 -9.02
N LEU A 292 -20.52 6.81 -8.12
CA LEU A 292 -21.12 5.47 -8.17
C LEU A 292 -22.62 5.61 -8.32
N TYR A 293 -23.23 4.67 -9.08
CA TYR A 293 -24.66 4.62 -9.27
C TYR A 293 -25.33 3.73 -8.22
N MET A 294 -26.45 4.18 -7.67
CA MET A 294 -27.20 3.40 -6.68
C MET A 294 -28.00 2.28 -7.37
N THR A 295 -28.07 1.13 -6.72
CA THR A 295 -29.14 0.16 -7.04
C THR A 295 -30.42 0.61 -6.36
N LYS A 296 -31.58 0.19 -6.90
CA LYS A 296 -32.88 0.58 -6.33
C LYS A 296 -33.03 0.19 -4.86
N PRO A 297 -32.70 -1.07 -4.42
CA PRO A 297 -32.76 -1.42 -3.00
C PRO A 297 -31.83 -0.57 -2.10
N LEU A 298 -30.62 -0.26 -2.58
CA LEU A 298 -29.69 0.59 -1.82
C LEU A 298 -30.21 2.03 -1.69
N LYS A 299 -30.82 2.58 -2.73
CA LYS A 299 -31.44 3.90 -2.68
C LYS A 299 -32.57 3.95 -1.65
N GLU A 300 -33.44 2.96 -1.64
CA GLU A 300 -34.55 2.85 -0.68
C GLU A 300 -34.01 2.75 0.76
N GLU A 301 -32.99 1.94 0.99
CA GLU A 301 -32.33 1.82 2.30
C GLU A 301 -31.66 3.12 2.76
N LEU A 302 -30.98 3.83 1.86
CA LEU A 302 -30.38 5.13 2.15
C LEU A 302 -31.42 6.19 2.53
N LEU A 303 -32.56 6.22 1.86
CA LEU A 303 -33.68 7.12 2.19
C LEU A 303 -34.25 6.80 3.58
N ALA A 304 -34.47 5.51 3.88
CA ALA A 304 -34.91 5.06 5.20
C ALA A 304 -33.88 5.42 6.30
N TRP A 305 -32.59 5.27 6.01
CA TRP A 305 -31.51 5.66 6.92
C TRP A 305 -31.51 7.17 7.21
N LEU A 306 -31.69 8.01 6.19
CA LEU A 306 -31.76 9.47 6.36
C LEU A 306 -32.95 9.87 7.23
N GLU A 307 -34.10 9.20 7.05
CA GLU A 307 -35.29 9.45 7.87
C GLU A 307 -35.06 9.03 9.33
N LYS A 308 -34.43 7.87 9.55
CA LYS A 308 -34.03 7.44 10.90
C LYS A 308 -33.10 8.48 11.55
N MET A 309 -32.13 9.00 10.83
CA MET A 309 -31.23 10.04 11.35
C MET A 309 -31.97 11.29 11.81
N LYS A 310 -33.01 11.74 11.08
CA LYS A 310 -33.85 12.86 11.48
C LYS A 310 -34.64 12.55 12.76
N GLN A 311 -35.17 11.32 12.87
CA GLN A 311 -35.88 10.86 14.07
C GLN A 311 -34.95 10.83 15.30
N ASP A 312 -33.72 10.33 15.16
CA ASP A 312 -32.71 10.33 16.23
C ASP A 312 -32.40 11.76 16.69
N GLU A 313 -32.26 12.71 15.76
CA GLU A 313 -32.04 14.14 16.06
C GLU A 313 -33.21 14.77 16.81
N GLN A 314 -34.44 14.49 16.36
CA GLN A 314 -35.66 14.99 16.99
C GLN A 314 -35.93 14.40 18.37
N SER A 315 -35.50 13.16 18.62
CA SER A 315 -35.74 12.45 19.87
C SER A 315 -34.93 12.96 21.05
N ALA A 316 -33.76 13.56 20.80
CA ALA A 316 -32.87 14.05 21.87
C ALA A 316 -32.07 15.30 21.44
N PRO A 317 -32.75 16.41 21.04
CA PRO A 317 -32.09 17.54 20.40
C PRO A 317 -31.01 18.21 21.26
N GLU A 318 -31.16 18.25 22.58
CA GLU A 318 -30.19 18.87 23.48
C GLU A 318 -28.90 18.05 23.65
N LYS A 319 -28.95 16.75 23.36
CA LYS A 319 -27.81 15.82 23.47
C LYS A 319 -27.23 15.44 22.12
N TYR A 320 -27.88 15.86 21.04
CA TYR A 320 -27.49 15.48 19.69
C TYR A 320 -26.41 16.41 19.15
N SER A 321 -25.30 15.83 18.72
CA SER A 321 -24.19 16.55 18.12
C SER A 321 -24.06 16.21 16.65
N ASN A 322 -24.68 16.99 15.76
CA ASN A 322 -24.62 16.76 14.34
C ASN A 322 -23.18 16.88 13.80
N CYS A 323 -22.53 15.76 13.58
CA CYS A 323 -21.16 15.70 13.06
C CYS A 323 -21.07 15.87 11.53
N GLY A 324 -22.20 15.97 10.83
CA GLY A 324 -22.26 16.08 9.36
C GLY A 324 -22.01 14.78 8.59
N GLN A 325 -21.71 13.67 9.25
CA GLN A 325 -21.48 12.38 8.57
C GLN A 325 -22.81 11.65 8.30
N LEU A 326 -22.84 10.83 7.23
CA LEU A 326 -23.96 9.94 6.95
C LEU A 326 -24.06 8.80 7.97
N PHE A 327 -22.91 8.23 8.36
CA PHE A 327 -22.82 7.17 9.37
C PHE A 327 -22.54 7.75 10.74
N ARG A 328 -23.61 7.92 11.52
CA ARG A 328 -23.56 8.47 12.87
C ARG A 328 -24.37 7.63 13.86
N LEU A 329 -24.00 7.74 15.10
CA LEU A 329 -24.68 7.13 16.25
C LEU A 329 -25.95 7.92 16.58
N PRO A 330 -26.85 7.39 17.43
CA PRO A 330 -28.05 8.11 17.86
C PRO A 330 -27.77 9.45 18.56
N ASP A 331 -26.57 9.64 19.11
CA ASP A 331 -26.12 10.91 19.71
C ASP A 331 -25.58 11.91 18.67
N GLY A 332 -25.62 11.56 17.39
CA GLY A 332 -25.16 12.38 16.27
C GLY A 332 -23.66 12.35 16.01
N LEU A 333 -22.87 11.67 16.86
CA LEU A 333 -21.42 11.54 16.68
C LEU A 333 -21.08 10.49 15.60
N PRO A 334 -19.95 10.64 14.89
CA PRO A 334 -19.60 9.74 13.81
C PRO A 334 -19.32 8.32 14.31
N ILE A 335 -19.75 7.32 13.54
CA ILE A 335 -19.36 5.94 13.76
C ILE A 335 -17.89 5.80 13.35
N ALA A 336 -17.04 5.49 14.34
CA ALA A 336 -15.61 5.31 14.09
C ALA A 336 -15.34 3.93 13.44
N PRO A 337 -14.26 3.77 12.62
CA PRO A 337 -13.93 2.49 11.98
C PRO A 337 -13.80 1.32 12.95
N ASP A 338 -13.20 1.54 14.11
CA ASP A 338 -13.06 0.53 15.16
C ASP A 338 -14.42 0.05 15.72
N VAL A 339 -15.43 0.92 15.74
CA VAL A 339 -16.80 0.59 16.17
C VAL A 339 -17.48 -0.30 15.11
N LEU A 340 -17.43 0.10 13.85
CA LEU A 340 -18.02 -0.67 12.73
C LEU A 340 -17.35 -2.05 12.61
N THR A 341 -16.02 -2.10 12.63
CA THR A 341 -15.25 -3.36 12.64
C THR A 341 -15.62 -4.25 13.82
N LYS A 342 -15.85 -3.66 15.03
CA LYS A 342 -16.28 -4.40 16.21
C LYS A 342 -17.67 -5.01 15.99
N TRP A 343 -18.65 -4.23 15.52
CA TRP A 343 -20.01 -4.74 15.23
C TRP A 343 -19.99 -5.87 14.20
N TYR A 344 -19.25 -5.70 13.10
CA TYR A 344 -19.09 -6.73 12.09
C TYR A 344 -18.47 -8.02 12.66
N ARG A 345 -17.46 -7.89 13.54
CA ARG A 345 -16.82 -9.04 14.17
C ARG A 345 -17.75 -9.76 15.14
N MET A 346 -18.59 -9.01 15.90
CA MET A 346 -19.59 -9.60 16.80
C MET A 346 -20.64 -10.35 16.01
N TRP A 347 -21.27 -9.71 15.02
CA TRP A 347 -22.21 -10.36 14.12
C TRP A 347 -21.64 -11.64 13.52
N ARG A 348 -20.43 -11.60 12.99
CA ARG A 348 -19.79 -12.76 12.38
C ARG A 348 -19.48 -13.88 13.40
N ALA A 349 -19.26 -13.57 14.66
CA ALA A 349 -19.09 -14.57 15.72
C ALA A 349 -20.40 -15.30 16.06
N GLU A 350 -21.53 -14.61 15.88
CA GLU A 350 -22.90 -15.14 16.07
C GLU A 350 -23.37 -15.94 14.84
N HIS A 351 -22.74 -15.77 13.70
CA HIS A 351 -23.06 -16.42 12.42
C HIS A 351 -21.89 -17.27 11.89
N PRO A 352 -21.57 -18.41 12.54
CA PRO A 352 -20.48 -19.29 12.13
C PRO A 352 -20.71 -20.05 10.82
N GLU A 353 -21.96 -20.06 10.34
CA GLU A 353 -22.37 -20.65 9.05
C GLU A 353 -21.73 -19.92 7.85
N PHE A 354 -21.36 -18.66 8.00
CA PHE A 354 -20.63 -17.92 6.97
C PHE A 354 -19.12 -18.04 7.15
N GLU A 355 -18.43 -18.37 6.07
CA GLU A 355 -16.98 -18.45 6.08
C GLU A 355 -16.34 -17.13 6.51
N LYS A 356 -15.26 -17.24 7.30
CA LYS A 356 -14.63 -16.08 7.91
C LYS A 356 -13.98 -15.16 6.89
N ILE A 357 -14.55 -13.98 6.68
CA ILE A 357 -13.88 -12.85 6.01
C ILE A 357 -13.84 -11.62 6.93
N VAL A 358 -12.87 -10.75 6.73
CA VAL A 358 -12.83 -9.44 7.38
C VAL A 358 -13.71 -8.45 6.62
N PHE A 359 -14.10 -7.30 7.21
CA PHE A 359 -14.94 -6.31 6.53
C PHE A 359 -14.40 -5.92 5.14
N HIS A 360 -13.08 -5.78 4.99
CA HIS A 360 -12.46 -5.50 3.69
C HIS A 360 -12.59 -6.67 2.69
N GLY A 361 -12.81 -7.89 3.16
CA GLY A 361 -13.10 -9.06 2.33
C GLY A 361 -14.41 -8.94 1.55
N LEU A 362 -15.41 -8.22 2.10
CA LEU A 362 -16.67 -7.89 1.40
C LEU A 362 -16.41 -7.14 0.09
N ARG A 363 -15.48 -6.19 0.11
CA ARG A 363 -15.07 -5.47 -1.09
C ARG A 363 -14.36 -6.36 -2.10
N HIS A 364 -13.57 -7.35 -1.66
CA HIS A 364 -12.96 -8.32 -2.57
C HIS A 364 -14.03 -9.20 -3.22
N SER A 365 -14.99 -9.70 -2.44
CA SER A 365 -16.15 -10.45 -2.95
C SER A 365 -16.94 -9.63 -3.98
N SER A 366 -17.22 -8.36 -3.66
CA SER A 366 -17.89 -7.43 -4.56
C SER A 366 -17.12 -7.19 -5.85
N ALA A 367 -15.80 -6.96 -5.79
CA ALA A 367 -14.98 -6.73 -6.97
C ALA A 367 -14.96 -7.95 -7.90
N THR A 368 -14.87 -9.16 -7.33
CA THR A 368 -14.94 -10.41 -8.07
C THR A 368 -16.32 -10.58 -8.71
N TYR A 369 -17.39 -10.36 -7.94
CA TYR A 369 -18.78 -10.42 -8.46
C TYR A 369 -19.00 -9.45 -9.62
N GLN A 370 -18.59 -8.17 -9.48
CA GLN A 370 -18.72 -7.18 -10.54
C GLN A 370 -17.92 -7.58 -11.79
N LEU A 371 -16.74 -8.17 -11.63
CA LEU A 371 -15.92 -8.60 -12.75
C LEU A 371 -16.57 -9.78 -13.51
N LEU A 372 -17.18 -10.72 -12.79
CA LEU A 372 -17.97 -11.80 -13.37
C LEU A 372 -19.19 -11.25 -14.14
N GLN A 373 -19.96 -10.35 -13.51
CA GLN A 373 -21.16 -9.77 -14.13
C GLN A 373 -20.85 -8.90 -15.35
N SER A 374 -19.69 -8.25 -15.38
CA SER A 374 -19.26 -7.42 -16.52
C SER A 374 -18.64 -8.23 -17.67
N GLY A 375 -18.59 -9.56 -17.58
CA GLY A 375 -17.90 -10.39 -18.58
C GLY A 375 -16.40 -10.13 -18.65
N GLY A 376 -15.77 -9.67 -17.55
CA GLY A 376 -14.34 -9.39 -17.48
C GLY A 376 -13.94 -7.96 -17.87
N ASP A 377 -14.90 -7.02 -17.95
CA ASP A 377 -14.55 -5.60 -18.20
C ASP A 377 -13.85 -4.97 -16.99
N ILE A 378 -12.54 -5.12 -16.99
CA ILE A 378 -11.64 -4.62 -15.94
C ILE A 378 -11.73 -3.10 -15.79
N LYS A 379 -11.93 -2.35 -16.89
CA LYS A 379 -11.97 -0.87 -16.83
C LYS A 379 -13.20 -0.37 -16.09
N SER A 380 -14.39 -0.89 -16.41
CA SER A 380 -15.62 -0.52 -15.72
C SER A 380 -15.58 -0.90 -14.25
N VAL A 381 -15.11 -2.11 -13.93
CA VAL A 381 -14.97 -2.56 -12.54
C VAL A 381 -13.90 -1.74 -11.78
N GLN A 382 -12.80 -1.38 -12.43
CA GLN A 382 -11.78 -0.49 -11.84
C GLN A 382 -12.38 0.90 -11.54
N GLY A 383 -13.22 1.43 -12.43
CA GLY A 383 -13.95 2.68 -12.22
C GLY A 383 -14.85 2.63 -10.98
N ASN A 384 -15.63 1.57 -10.82
CA ASN A 384 -16.50 1.37 -9.66
C ASN A 384 -15.72 1.15 -8.37
N THR A 385 -14.73 0.27 -8.40
CA THR A 385 -13.97 -0.10 -7.20
C THR A 385 -12.95 0.96 -6.79
N GLY A 386 -12.45 1.80 -7.72
CA GLY A 386 -11.39 2.77 -7.46
C GLY A 386 -10.05 2.10 -7.11
N HIS A 387 -9.70 0.97 -7.75
CA HIS A 387 -8.38 0.38 -7.66
C HIS A 387 -7.38 1.18 -8.49
N ALA A 388 -6.20 1.45 -7.91
CA ALA A 388 -5.17 2.27 -8.57
C ALA A 388 -4.62 1.60 -9.83
N THR A 389 -4.50 0.26 -9.83
CA THR A 389 -3.98 -0.54 -10.94
C THR A 389 -4.92 -1.70 -11.26
N ALA A 390 -4.94 -2.13 -12.53
CA ALA A 390 -5.68 -3.32 -12.96
C ALA A 390 -5.10 -4.60 -12.35
N THR A 391 -3.80 -4.64 -12.09
CA THR A 391 -3.12 -5.79 -11.48
C THR A 391 -3.75 -6.21 -10.15
N VAL A 392 -4.07 -5.27 -9.26
CA VAL A 392 -4.72 -5.58 -7.98
C VAL A 392 -6.10 -6.23 -8.18
N LEU A 393 -6.82 -5.85 -9.23
CA LEU A 393 -8.11 -6.43 -9.57
C LEU A 393 -7.93 -7.82 -10.18
N MET A 394 -6.94 -7.99 -11.08
CA MET A 394 -6.60 -9.27 -11.69
C MET A 394 -6.12 -10.30 -10.67
N ASP A 395 -5.26 -9.92 -9.73
CA ASP A 395 -4.78 -10.79 -8.65
C ASP A 395 -5.95 -11.32 -7.80
N THR A 396 -6.98 -10.49 -7.58
CA THR A 396 -8.19 -10.91 -6.86
C THR A 396 -9.03 -11.89 -7.68
N TYR A 397 -9.03 -11.76 -9.02
CA TYR A 397 -9.83 -12.59 -9.93
C TYR A 397 -9.12 -13.91 -10.32
N ALA A 398 -7.80 -13.98 -10.26
CA ALA A 398 -7.03 -15.14 -10.71
C ALA A 398 -7.44 -16.47 -10.05
N HIS A 399 -8.02 -16.39 -8.85
CA HIS A 399 -8.44 -17.54 -8.04
C HIS A 399 -9.86 -18.06 -8.33
N THR A 400 -10.66 -17.41 -9.20
CA THR A 400 -12.07 -17.76 -9.45
C THR A 400 -12.33 -18.33 -10.85
N GLN A 401 -11.31 -18.93 -11.48
CA GLN A 401 -11.32 -19.19 -12.93
C GLN A 401 -12.09 -20.41 -13.43
N ASP A 402 -12.55 -21.33 -12.61
CA ASP A 402 -13.12 -22.59 -13.12
C ASP A 402 -14.48 -22.39 -13.81
N LYS A 403 -15.41 -21.68 -13.18
CA LYS A 403 -16.73 -21.42 -13.77
C LYS A 403 -16.65 -20.56 -15.05
N PRO A 404 -15.95 -19.42 -15.09
CA PRO A 404 -15.75 -18.65 -16.31
C PRO A 404 -15.03 -19.41 -17.43
N ARG A 405 -14.11 -20.32 -17.08
CA ARG A 405 -13.44 -21.18 -18.07
C ARG A 405 -14.39 -22.18 -18.69
N LEU A 406 -15.27 -22.78 -17.88
CA LEU A 406 -16.31 -23.67 -18.37
C LEU A 406 -17.27 -22.93 -19.29
N GLU A 407 -17.80 -21.77 -18.85
CA GLU A 407 -18.68 -20.92 -19.66
C GLU A 407 -18.02 -20.45 -20.98
N LEU A 408 -16.72 -20.15 -20.94
CA LEU A 408 -15.96 -19.82 -22.14
C LEU A 408 -15.85 -21.02 -23.07
N THR A 409 -15.61 -22.21 -22.53
CA THR A 409 -15.56 -23.45 -23.32
C THR A 409 -16.90 -23.74 -23.99
N GLU A 410 -18.01 -23.60 -23.25
CA GLU A 410 -19.37 -23.75 -23.77
C GLU A 410 -19.69 -22.75 -24.89
N LYS A 411 -19.26 -21.48 -24.71
CA LYS A 411 -19.39 -20.45 -25.75
C LYS A 411 -18.54 -20.78 -26.99
N ILE A 412 -17.31 -21.24 -26.81
CA ILE A 412 -16.46 -21.67 -27.91
C ILE A 412 -17.10 -22.86 -28.65
N GLU A 413 -17.65 -23.83 -27.91
CA GLU A 413 -18.38 -24.93 -28.53
C GLU A 413 -19.59 -24.44 -29.33
N ALA A 414 -20.39 -23.56 -28.72
CA ALA A 414 -21.58 -23.00 -29.37
C ALA A 414 -21.23 -22.19 -30.62
N ASP A 415 -20.21 -21.31 -30.56
CA ASP A 415 -19.88 -20.42 -31.65
C ASP A 415 -19.03 -21.10 -32.74
N PHE A 416 -18.05 -21.91 -32.36
CA PHE A 416 -17.08 -22.49 -33.29
C PHE A 416 -17.62 -23.77 -33.98
N TYR A 417 -18.32 -24.62 -33.22
CA TYR A 417 -18.83 -25.89 -33.77
C TYR A 417 -20.29 -25.82 -34.23
N SER A 418 -21.04 -24.74 -33.95
CA SER A 418 -22.39 -24.55 -34.46
C SER A 418 -22.43 -24.02 -35.90
N GLN A 419 -21.31 -23.61 -36.47
CA GLN A 419 -21.24 -23.36 -37.89
C GLN A 419 -21.29 -24.70 -38.61
N ASP A 420 -22.46 -25.06 -39.12
CA ASP A 420 -22.67 -26.20 -40.00
C ASP A 420 -21.69 -26.09 -41.15
N VAL A 421 -20.60 -26.84 -41.08
CA VAL A 421 -19.64 -27.00 -42.16
C VAL A 421 -20.20 -27.92 -43.28
N ALA A 422 -21.50 -28.16 -43.29
CA ALA A 422 -22.20 -28.92 -44.31
C ALA A 422 -22.32 -28.17 -45.64
N GLY A 423 -21.30 -27.45 -46.07
CA GLY A 423 -21.32 -26.74 -47.32
C GLY A 423 -19.98 -26.10 -47.76
N ALA A 424 -19.01 -26.06 -46.90
CA ALA A 424 -17.70 -25.55 -47.27
C ALA A 424 -16.90 -26.64 -48.02
N LYS A 425 -16.93 -26.63 -49.33
CA LYS A 425 -15.88 -27.30 -50.12
C LYS A 425 -14.54 -26.79 -49.57
N PRO A 426 -13.52 -27.69 -49.42
CA PRO A 426 -12.18 -27.22 -49.10
C PRO A 426 -11.80 -26.18 -50.16
N GLN A 427 -11.68 -24.94 -49.78
CA GLN A 427 -11.01 -23.94 -50.58
C GLN A 427 -9.58 -24.43 -50.71
N GLU A 428 -9.13 -24.62 -51.96
CA GLU A 428 -7.71 -24.83 -52.26
C GLU A 428 -6.91 -23.77 -51.44
N PRO A 429 -5.79 -24.17 -50.83
CA PRO A 429 -5.00 -23.22 -50.08
C PRO A 429 -4.70 -22.03 -51.01
N PRO A 430 -4.97 -20.80 -50.57
CA PRO A 430 -4.67 -19.64 -51.41
C PRO A 430 -3.18 -19.74 -51.79
N GLU A 431 -2.93 -19.71 -53.09
CA GLU A 431 -1.56 -19.59 -53.61
C GLU A 431 -0.80 -18.60 -52.74
N ASN A 432 0.36 -19.02 -52.31
CA ASN A 432 1.31 -18.32 -51.49
C ASN A 432 1.46 -16.84 -51.90
N LYS A 433 0.48 -16.02 -51.58
CA LYS A 433 0.71 -14.58 -51.47
C LYS A 433 1.41 -14.38 -50.14
N THR A 434 2.72 -14.33 -50.19
CA THR A 434 3.57 -13.77 -49.14
C THR A 434 2.80 -12.65 -48.45
N PRO A 435 2.65 -12.65 -47.12
CA PRO A 435 2.04 -11.52 -46.45
C PRO A 435 2.81 -10.28 -46.92
N VAL A 436 2.13 -9.39 -47.59
CA VAL A 436 2.70 -8.08 -47.93
C VAL A 436 2.98 -7.47 -46.59
N ALA A 437 4.22 -7.60 -46.12
CA ALA A 437 4.72 -6.85 -45.01
C ALA A 437 4.44 -5.40 -45.38
N THR A 438 3.44 -4.80 -44.73
CA THR A 438 3.17 -3.38 -44.85
C THR A 438 4.46 -2.70 -44.46
N LYS A 439 5.24 -2.26 -45.47
CA LYS A 439 6.49 -1.55 -45.22
C LYS A 439 6.14 -0.34 -44.38
N ILE A 440 6.39 -0.43 -43.06
CA ILE A 440 6.29 0.71 -42.16
C ILE A 440 7.33 1.71 -42.69
N THR A 441 6.87 2.74 -43.34
CA THR A 441 7.74 3.78 -43.91
C THR A 441 8.12 4.73 -42.75
N GLY A 442 9.33 5.28 -42.82
CA GLY A 442 9.78 6.28 -41.84
C GLY A 442 8.78 7.45 -41.68
N LYS A 443 7.96 7.72 -42.68
CA LYS A 443 6.89 8.71 -42.65
C LYS A 443 5.76 8.31 -41.72
N MET A 444 5.36 7.04 -41.69
CA MET A 444 4.34 6.50 -40.75
C MET A 444 4.85 6.49 -39.33
N ILE A 445 6.13 6.20 -39.10
CA ILE A 445 6.76 6.25 -37.79
C ILE A 445 6.80 7.70 -37.28
N LEU A 446 7.20 8.65 -38.13
CA LEU A 446 7.22 10.07 -37.76
C LEU A 446 5.83 10.63 -37.48
N GLU A 447 4.79 10.16 -38.13
CA GLU A 447 3.41 10.58 -37.91
C GLU A 447 2.88 10.01 -36.59
N ALA A 448 3.18 8.75 -36.27
CA ALA A 448 2.87 8.11 -34.97
C ALA A 448 3.59 8.83 -33.84
N ILE A 449 4.87 9.17 -33.98
CA ILE A 449 5.62 9.93 -32.93
C ILE A 449 5.07 11.35 -32.73
N ARG A 450 4.53 11.98 -33.76
CA ARG A 450 3.88 13.29 -33.63
C ARG A 450 2.57 13.26 -32.87
N GLN A 451 1.85 12.15 -32.91
CA GLN A 451 0.57 11.97 -32.19
C GLN A 451 0.76 11.50 -30.76
N MET A 452 1.97 11.09 -30.37
CA MET A 452 2.30 10.71 -29.00
C MET A 452 2.36 11.93 -28.08
N ASP A 453 1.91 11.75 -26.84
CA ASP A 453 2.10 12.75 -25.80
C ASP A 453 3.56 12.83 -25.30
N ALA A 454 3.85 13.76 -24.39
CA ALA A 454 5.20 14.00 -23.90
C ALA A 454 5.76 12.84 -23.05
N GLU A 455 4.90 12.03 -22.44
CA GLU A 455 5.26 10.91 -21.59
C GLU A 455 5.57 9.68 -22.45
N GLU A 456 4.75 9.39 -23.43
CA GLU A 456 4.94 8.34 -24.43
C GLU A 456 6.22 8.54 -25.25
N ARG A 457 6.54 9.77 -25.64
CA ARG A 457 7.81 10.09 -26.34
C ARG A 457 9.04 9.84 -25.48
N ARG A 458 8.97 10.13 -24.16
CA ARG A 458 10.08 9.85 -23.25
C ARG A 458 10.28 8.34 -23.07
N GLU A 459 9.21 7.57 -23.02
CA GLU A 459 9.27 6.12 -22.88
C GLU A 459 9.83 5.46 -24.15
N LEU A 460 9.40 5.90 -25.32
CA LEU A 460 9.94 5.47 -26.61
C LEU A 460 11.45 5.77 -26.72
N THR A 461 11.86 6.97 -26.30
CA THR A 461 13.28 7.36 -26.30
C THR A 461 14.11 6.46 -25.37
N ARG A 462 13.55 6.08 -24.23
CA ARG A 462 14.18 5.20 -23.24
C ARG A 462 14.37 3.78 -23.76
N VAL A 463 13.41 3.28 -24.57
CA VAL A 463 13.46 1.93 -25.17
C VAL A 463 14.41 1.88 -26.36
N LEU A 464 14.51 2.97 -27.15
CA LEU A 464 15.36 3.01 -28.36
C LEU A 464 16.84 3.27 -28.04
N PHE A 465 17.17 3.86 -26.88
CA PHE A 465 18.54 4.26 -26.51
C PHE A 465 19.02 3.61 -25.19
N ALA A 466 18.34 2.55 -24.70
CA ALA A 466 18.80 1.64 -23.66
C ALA A 466 19.54 0.47 -24.27
#